data_50bd4273d1c78f5f3e6b32128292ade3
#
_entry.id   50bd4273d1c78f5f3e6b32128292ade3
#
_cell.length_a   1.000
_cell.length_b   1.000
_cell.length_c   1.000
_cell.angle_alpha   90.00
_cell.angle_beta   90.00
_cell.angle_gamma   90.00
#
_symmetry.space_group_name_H-M   'P 1'
#
loop_
_entity.id
_entity.type
_entity.pdbx_description
1 polymer ?
#
loop_
_entity_poly.entity_id
_entity_poly.type
_entity_poly.pdbx_seq_one_letter_code
_entity_poly.pdbx_strand_id
1 'polypeptide(L)'
;MQSEENIVAYADKYIDLHLHLDGAITPDIAKKLAAVQKIELPAEDDEQLEKLLTVPEDCTSLNDFLKCFALPDSLMMTKEGLSEAVYLVAENIQSQGVIYAEIRFAPQLHTEKGMTQEEAVLAALEGLKRTDLKANLILCCMRGDGNEAANYETVELAKKEPTEL
;
A
#
# COMPACT_ATOMS: atom_id res chain seq x y z
N MET A 1 -35.06 -24.83 -27.22
CA MET A 1 -33.64 -24.97 -26.86
C MET A 1 -33.28 -23.70 -26.09
N GLN A 2 -33.33 -23.77 -24.78
CA GLN A 2 -32.87 -22.69 -23.92
C GLN A 2 -31.35 -22.82 -23.82
N SER A 3 -30.64 -21.75 -24.16
CA SER A 3 -29.21 -21.66 -23.91
C SER A 3 -28.99 -21.64 -22.41
N GLU A 4 -28.32 -22.66 -21.88
CA GLU A 4 -27.76 -22.63 -20.54
C GLU A 4 -26.68 -21.54 -20.54
N GLU A 5 -27.03 -20.38 -20.05
CA GLU A 5 -26.03 -19.38 -19.64
C GLU A 5 -25.24 -20.02 -18.49
N ASN A 6 -23.97 -20.35 -18.75
CA ASN A 6 -23.03 -20.73 -17.72
C ASN A 6 -22.86 -19.52 -16.78
N ILE A 7 -23.65 -19.48 -15.72
CA ILE A 7 -23.44 -18.56 -14.61
C ILE A 7 -22.16 -19.03 -13.92
N VAL A 8 -21.06 -18.40 -14.22
CA VAL A 8 -19.84 -18.52 -13.43
C VAL A 8 -20.16 -17.88 -12.08
N ALA A 9 -20.44 -18.68 -11.08
CA ALA A 9 -20.57 -18.20 -9.71
C ALA A 9 -19.18 -17.72 -9.27
N TYR A 10 -18.99 -16.40 -9.23
CA TYR A 10 -17.81 -15.82 -8.62
C TYR A 10 -17.89 -16.08 -7.11
N ALA A 11 -16.76 -16.45 -6.52
CA ALA A 11 -16.68 -16.57 -5.08
C ALA A 11 -16.96 -15.21 -4.44
N ASP A 12 -17.82 -15.15 -3.43
CA ASP A 12 -18.12 -13.92 -2.69
C ASP A 12 -16.95 -13.48 -1.79
N LYS A 13 -15.89 -14.29 -1.70
CA LYS A 13 -14.74 -14.10 -0.82
C LYS A 13 -13.44 -14.42 -1.53
N TYR A 14 -12.44 -13.59 -1.32
CA TYR A 14 -11.13 -13.67 -1.98
C TYR A 14 -9.98 -13.70 -0.96
N ILE A 15 -8.84 -14.23 -1.42
CA ILE A 15 -7.56 -14.15 -0.73
C ILE A 15 -6.62 -13.40 -1.68
N ASP A 16 -5.97 -12.34 -1.20
CA ASP A 16 -4.95 -11.60 -1.93
C ASP A 16 -3.58 -11.81 -1.29
N LEU A 17 -2.69 -12.51 -1.99
CA LEU A 17 -1.35 -12.83 -1.51
C LEU A 17 -0.27 -11.90 -2.08
N HIS A 18 -0.65 -10.87 -2.84
CA HIS A 18 0.32 -10.00 -3.53
C HIS A 18 -0.20 -8.57 -3.72
N LEU A 19 -0.52 -7.89 -2.64
CA LEU A 19 -1.02 -6.53 -2.66
C LEU A 19 0.11 -5.54 -2.31
N HIS A 20 0.43 -4.62 -3.23
CA HIS A 20 1.34 -3.52 -2.95
C HIS A 20 0.59 -2.37 -2.27
N LEU A 21 1.10 -1.90 -1.12
CA LEU A 21 0.46 -0.84 -0.35
C LEU A 21 0.35 0.47 -1.15
N ASP A 22 1.43 0.89 -1.77
CA ASP A 22 1.52 2.09 -2.62
C ASP A 22 0.61 2.02 -3.85
N GLY A 23 0.54 0.84 -4.48
CA GLY A 23 -0.32 0.58 -5.63
C GLY A 23 -1.81 0.41 -5.30
N ALA A 24 -2.17 0.33 -4.02
CA ALA A 24 -3.55 0.18 -3.56
C ALA A 24 -4.20 1.51 -3.10
N ILE A 25 -3.49 2.63 -3.21
CA ILE A 25 -3.99 3.95 -2.84
C ILE A 25 -4.94 4.46 -3.94
N THR A 26 -6.22 4.50 -3.63
CA THR A 26 -7.26 5.08 -4.48
C THR A 26 -7.40 6.60 -4.28
N PRO A 27 -8.07 7.36 -5.17
CA PRO A 27 -8.35 8.78 -4.96
C PRO A 27 -9.02 9.08 -3.61
N ASP A 28 -9.99 8.25 -3.20
CA ASP A 28 -10.67 8.39 -1.91
C ASP A 28 -9.71 8.19 -0.73
N ILE A 29 -8.84 7.18 -0.79
CA ILE A 29 -7.81 6.96 0.23
C ILE A 29 -6.81 8.12 0.24
N ALA A 30 -6.34 8.58 -0.91
CA ALA A 30 -5.41 9.71 -1.00
C ALA A 30 -5.99 10.98 -0.35
N LYS A 31 -7.27 11.29 -0.59
CA LYS A 31 -7.97 12.42 0.05
C LYS A 31 -8.05 12.29 1.57
N LYS A 32 -8.35 11.08 2.07
CA LYS A 32 -8.38 10.81 3.51
C LYS A 32 -7.00 10.97 4.16
N LEU A 33 -5.96 10.43 3.53
CA LEU A 33 -4.58 10.56 3.99
C LEU A 33 -4.12 12.02 4.03
N ALA A 34 -4.44 12.80 2.99
CA ALA A 34 -4.13 14.22 2.93
C ALA A 34 -4.85 15.00 4.03
N ALA A 35 -6.12 14.71 4.27
CA ALA A 35 -6.92 15.36 5.32
C ALA A 35 -6.37 15.08 6.73
N VAL A 36 -6.00 13.83 7.04
CA VAL A 36 -5.41 13.45 8.33
C VAL A 36 -4.09 14.18 8.56
N GLN A 37 -3.24 14.29 7.55
CA GLN A 37 -1.92 14.90 7.64
C GLN A 37 -1.94 16.42 7.38
N LYS A 38 -3.10 16.99 7.00
CA LYS A 38 -3.27 18.41 6.66
C LYS A 38 -2.32 18.87 5.54
N ILE A 39 -2.18 18.06 4.51
CA ILE A 39 -1.40 18.37 3.32
C ILE A 39 -2.32 18.61 2.12
N GLU A 40 -1.87 19.44 1.20
CA GLU A 40 -2.59 19.72 -0.04
C GLU A 40 -2.27 18.64 -1.08
N LEU A 41 -3.30 18.16 -1.76
CA LEU A 41 -3.15 17.26 -2.90
C LEU A 41 -2.87 18.05 -4.18
N PRO A 42 -2.17 17.45 -5.16
CA PRO A 42 -1.89 18.12 -6.44
C PRO A 42 -3.14 18.29 -7.32
N ALA A 43 -4.25 17.66 -6.96
CA ALA A 43 -5.55 17.78 -7.60
C ALA A 43 -6.67 17.56 -6.59
N GLU A 44 -7.84 18.17 -6.83
CA GLU A 44 -9.02 18.03 -5.95
C GLU A 44 -10.06 17.04 -6.50
N ASP A 45 -10.15 16.91 -7.82
CA ASP A 45 -11.12 16.03 -8.45
C ASP A 45 -10.58 14.60 -8.64
N ASP A 46 -11.48 13.63 -8.59
CA ASP A 46 -11.14 12.21 -8.63
C ASP A 46 -10.52 11.78 -9.96
N GLU A 47 -10.95 12.35 -11.09
CA GLU A 47 -10.42 11.99 -12.40
C GLU A 47 -8.95 12.41 -12.55
N GLN A 48 -8.58 13.58 -12.00
CA GLN A 48 -7.20 14.03 -12.01
C GLN A 48 -6.33 13.23 -11.03
N LEU A 49 -6.86 12.91 -9.85
CA LEU A 49 -6.15 12.04 -8.90
C LEU A 49 -5.96 10.63 -9.46
N GLU A 50 -6.99 10.07 -10.10
CA GLU A 50 -6.88 8.75 -10.75
C GLU A 50 -5.76 8.71 -11.78
N LYS A 51 -5.61 9.77 -12.60
CA LYS A 51 -4.51 9.89 -13.57
C LYS A 51 -3.12 9.94 -12.95
N LEU A 52 -3.01 10.42 -11.70
CA LEU A 52 -1.75 10.46 -10.94
C LEU A 52 -1.43 9.14 -10.26
N LEU A 53 -2.44 8.34 -9.98
CA LEU A 53 -2.34 7.08 -9.24
C LEU A 53 -2.33 5.85 -10.15
N THR A 54 -2.73 6.00 -11.41
CA THR A 54 -2.90 4.90 -12.36
C THR A 54 -1.91 5.04 -13.52
N VAL A 55 -1.41 3.90 -13.97
CA VAL A 55 -0.53 3.82 -15.15
C VAL A 55 -1.33 4.16 -16.40
N PRO A 56 -0.86 5.09 -17.27
CA PRO A 56 -1.49 5.33 -18.56
C PRO A 56 -1.52 4.06 -19.43
N GLU A 57 -2.61 3.86 -20.18
CA GLU A 57 -2.78 2.68 -21.06
C GLU A 57 -1.66 2.55 -22.11
N ASP A 58 -1.09 3.68 -22.53
CA ASP A 58 0.00 3.76 -23.50
C ASP A 58 1.40 3.74 -22.88
N CYS A 59 1.51 3.44 -21.58
CA CYS A 59 2.78 3.37 -20.87
C CYS A 59 3.68 2.27 -21.44
N THR A 60 4.85 2.67 -21.95
CA THR A 60 5.84 1.75 -22.55
C THR A 60 7.16 1.69 -21.80
N SER A 61 7.29 2.45 -20.73
CA SER A 61 8.53 2.65 -19.99
C SER A 61 8.33 2.35 -18.50
N LEU A 62 9.26 1.59 -17.92
CA LEU A 62 9.28 1.36 -16.46
C LEU A 62 9.38 2.68 -15.68
N ASN A 63 10.14 3.65 -16.19
CA ASN A 63 10.28 4.96 -15.53
C ASN A 63 8.96 5.74 -15.52
N ASP A 64 8.13 5.62 -16.56
CA ASP A 64 6.81 6.25 -16.59
C ASP A 64 5.83 5.52 -15.67
N PHE A 65 5.89 4.19 -15.63
CA PHE A 65 5.16 3.38 -14.65
C PHE A 65 5.47 3.81 -13.21
N LEU A 66 6.75 3.97 -12.86
CA LEU A 66 7.17 4.34 -11.50
C LEU A 66 6.71 5.73 -11.06
N LYS A 67 6.33 6.62 -11.97
CA LYS A 67 5.81 7.95 -11.61
C LYS A 67 4.49 7.90 -10.85
N CYS A 68 3.68 6.84 -11.06
CA CYS A 68 2.40 6.67 -10.37
C CYS A 68 2.55 6.46 -8.86
N PHE A 69 3.73 6.06 -8.39
CA PHE A 69 4.01 5.86 -6.97
C PHE A 69 4.43 7.13 -6.23
N ALA A 70 4.78 8.20 -6.95
CA ALA A 70 5.27 9.44 -6.32
C ALA A 70 4.24 10.08 -5.37
N LEU A 71 2.96 10.10 -5.74
CA LEU A 71 1.90 10.62 -4.87
C LEU A 71 1.62 9.69 -3.69
N PRO A 72 1.36 8.38 -3.86
CA PRO A 72 1.21 7.44 -2.75
C PRO A 72 2.35 7.50 -1.74
N ASP A 73 3.60 7.43 -2.21
CA ASP A 73 4.78 7.48 -1.34
C ASP A 73 4.81 8.77 -0.51
N SER A 74 4.54 9.92 -1.13
CA SER A 74 4.54 11.22 -0.45
C SER A 74 3.52 11.30 0.71
N LEU A 75 2.42 10.55 0.60
CA LEU A 75 1.35 10.45 1.61
C LEU A 75 1.68 9.49 2.76
N MET A 76 2.74 8.69 2.63
CA MET A 76 3.12 7.66 3.60
C MET A 76 4.48 7.94 4.30
N MET A 77 4.98 9.18 4.23
CA MET A 77 6.28 9.58 4.80
C MET A 77 6.24 9.89 6.30
N THR A 78 5.11 9.67 6.97
CA THR A 78 4.94 9.88 8.41
C THR A 78 4.33 8.62 9.04
N LYS A 79 4.56 8.42 10.35
CA LYS A 79 3.95 7.31 11.10
C LYS A 79 2.42 7.33 10.98
N GLU A 80 1.83 8.51 11.11
CA GLU A 80 0.39 8.70 11.01
C GLU A 80 -0.11 8.37 9.58
N GLY A 81 0.55 8.89 8.55
CA GLY A 81 0.19 8.64 7.15
C GLY A 81 0.31 7.16 6.78
N LEU A 82 1.41 6.50 7.17
CA LEU A 82 1.63 5.09 6.86
C LEU A 82 0.65 4.17 7.62
N SER A 83 0.41 4.43 8.90
CA SER A 83 -0.59 3.69 9.69
C SER A 83 -1.99 3.84 9.10
N GLU A 84 -2.38 5.07 8.75
CA GLU A 84 -3.68 5.33 8.14
C GLU A 84 -3.81 4.68 6.75
N ALA A 85 -2.75 4.69 5.95
CA ALA A 85 -2.74 4.06 4.63
C ALA A 85 -2.99 2.55 4.72
N VAL A 86 -2.28 1.85 5.60
CA VAL A 86 -2.49 0.41 5.82
C VAL A 86 -3.91 0.11 6.28
N TYR A 87 -4.43 0.88 7.23
CA TYR A 87 -5.80 0.73 7.71
C TYR A 87 -6.82 0.93 6.60
N LEU A 88 -6.74 2.04 5.86
CA LEU A 88 -7.70 2.39 4.81
C LEU A 88 -7.66 1.40 3.63
N VAL A 89 -6.47 0.94 3.25
CA VAL A 89 -6.31 -0.10 2.22
C VAL A 89 -6.93 -1.41 2.69
N ALA A 90 -6.67 -1.84 3.93
CA ALA A 90 -7.26 -3.05 4.48
C ALA A 90 -8.80 -2.99 4.51
N GLU A 91 -9.38 -1.88 4.96
CA GLU A 91 -10.84 -1.66 4.96
C GLU A 91 -11.42 -1.67 3.53
N ASN A 92 -10.71 -1.03 2.59
CA ASN A 92 -11.15 -0.98 1.20
C ASN A 92 -11.22 -2.38 0.56
N ILE A 93 -10.16 -3.18 0.68
CA ILE A 93 -10.16 -4.52 0.08
C ILE A 93 -11.10 -5.49 0.81
N GLN A 94 -11.26 -5.34 2.13
CA GLN A 94 -12.24 -6.12 2.89
C GLN A 94 -13.66 -5.84 2.41
N SER A 95 -13.98 -4.58 2.13
CA SER A 95 -15.30 -4.20 1.58
C SER A 95 -15.59 -4.82 0.20
N GLN A 96 -14.55 -5.21 -0.52
CA GLN A 96 -14.61 -5.88 -1.83
C GLN A 96 -14.64 -7.42 -1.71
N GLY A 97 -14.72 -7.97 -0.49
CA GLY A 97 -14.82 -9.40 -0.26
C GLY A 97 -13.48 -10.11 0.02
N VAL A 98 -12.37 -9.37 0.16
CA VAL A 98 -11.11 -9.96 0.62
C VAL A 98 -11.22 -10.36 2.09
N ILE A 99 -10.90 -11.62 2.39
CA ILE A 99 -10.95 -12.19 3.75
C ILE A 99 -9.57 -12.45 4.35
N TYR A 100 -8.53 -12.40 3.55
CA TYR A 100 -7.13 -12.50 3.94
C TYR A 100 -6.26 -11.78 2.91
N ALA A 101 -5.26 -11.03 3.38
CA ALA A 101 -4.32 -10.32 2.51
C ALA A 101 -2.87 -10.40 3.01
N GLU A 102 -1.94 -10.39 2.05
CA GLU A 102 -0.50 -10.18 2.26
C GLU A 102 -0.12 -8.82 1.67
N ILE A 103 -0.06 -7.80 2.54
CA ILE A 103 0.21 -6.41 2.13
C ILE A 103 1.72 -6.18 2.16
N ARG A 104 2.30 -5.75 1.04
CA ARG A 104 3.74 -5.52 0.93
C ARG A 104 4.10 -4.07 0.75
N PHE A 105 5.20 -3.66 1.36
CA PHE A 105 5.82 -2.35 1.20
C PHE A 105 7.31 -2.41 1.50
N ALA A 106 8.08 -1.42 1.06
CA ALA A 106 9.51 -1.31 1.35
C ALA A 106 9.74 -0.25 2.44
N PRO A 107 10.05 -0.62 3.70
CA PRO A 107 10.17 0.35 4.80
C PRO A 107 11.18 1.47 4.53
N GLN A 108 12.25 1.17 3.82
CA GLN A 108 13.30 2.13 3.45
C GLN A 108 12.82 3.29 2.55
N LEU A 109 11.69 3.13 1.83
CA LEU A 109 11.12 4.20 1.01
C LEU A 109 10.40 5.27 1.83
N HIS A 110 10.14 5.04 3.11
CA HIS A 110 9.39 5.94 3.99
C HIS A 110 10.25 6.72 4.98
N THR A 111 11.59 6.72 4.78
CA THR A 111 12.54 7.31 5.74
C THR A 111 12.93 8.76 5.45
N GLU A 112 12.57 9.34 4.31
CA GLU A 112 13.03 10.66 3.88
C GLU A 112 12.69 11.80 4.83
N LYS A 113 11.56 11.69 5.56
CA LYS A 113 11.14 12.69 6.56
C LYS A 113 11.63 12.37 7.98
N GLY A 114 12.62 11.49 8.12
CA GLY A 114 13.28 11.18 9.39
C GLY A 114 12.68 10.01 10.17
N MET A 115 11.68 9.31 9.64
CA MET A 115 11.22 8.04 10.19
C MET A 115 12.27 6.95 9.93
N THR A 116 12.54 6.09 10.91
CA THR A 116 13.40 4.91 10.72
C THR A 116 12.61 3.78 10.03
N GLN A 117 13.28 2.78 9.47
CA GLN A 117 12.59 1.60 8.93
C GLN A 117 11.81 0.85 10.02
N GLU A 118 12.34 0.73 11.24
CA GLU A 118 11.64 0.12 12.37
C GLU A 118 10.35 0.89 12.70
N GLU A 119 10.41 2.21 12.75
CA GLU A 119 9.24 3.06 12.97
C GLU A 119 8.21 2.93 11.84
N ALA A 120 8.65 2.74 10.59
CA ALA A 120 7.76 2.48 9.47
C ALA A 120 7.04 1.13 9.61
N VAL A 121 7.77 0.07 10.00
CA VAL A 121 7.16 -1.25 10.27
C VAL A 121 6.16 -1.18 11.41
N LEU A 122 6.52 -0.51 12.51
CA LEU A 122 5.61 -0.32 13.66
C LEU A 122 4.35 0.46 13.27
N ALA A 123 4.47 1.53 12.48
CA ALA A 123 3.33 2.30 11.99
C ALA A 123 2.40 1.45 11.11
N ALA A 124 2.97 0.64 10.22
CA ALA A 124 2.19 -0.27 9.39
C ALA A 124 1.46 -1.33 10.22
N LEU A 125 2.12 -1.92 11.22
CA LEU A 125 1.50 -2.87 12.16
C LEU A 125 0.37 -2.22 12.99
N GLU A 126 0.53 -0.97 13.40
CA GLU A 126 -0.53 -0.22 14.10
C GLU A 126 -1.75 0.00 13.19
N GLY A 127 -1.54 0.31 11.91
CA GLY A 127 -2.63 0.39 10.93
C GLY A 127 -3.36 -0.93 10.79
N LEU A 128 -2.62 -2.04 10.72
CA LEU A 128 -3.18 -3.37 10.57
C LEU A 128 -3.97 -3.84 11.79
N LYS A 129 -3.58 -3.44 13.00
CA LYS A 129 -4.31 -3.74 14.24
C LYS A 129 -5.70 -3.07 14.33
N ARG A 130 -5.95 -2.05 13.52
CA ARG A 130 -7.21 -1.27 13.54
C ARG A 130 -8.32 -1.90 12.70
N THR A 131 -7.98 -2.83 11.82
CA THR A 131 -8.93 -3.53 10.95
C THR A 131 -9.27 -4.92 11.49
N ASP A 132 -10.44 -5.43 11.11
CA ASP A 132 -10.85 -6.81 11.34
C ASP A 132 -10.38 -7.76 10.22
N LEU A 133 -9.78 -7.25 9.14
CA LEU A 133 -9.23 -8.06 8.07
C LEU A 133 -8.05 -8.88 8.59
N LYS A 134 -8.08 -10.18 8.36
CA LYS A 134 -6.88 -11.01 8.58
C LYS A 134 -5.85 -10.69 7.52
N ALA A 135 -4.73 -10.13 7.92
CA ALA A 135 -3.66 -9.80 7.00
C ALA A 135 -2.28 -9.88 7.66
N ASN A 136 -1.26 -10.04 6.84
CA ASN A 136 0.15 -9.92 7.23
C ASN A 136 0.84 -8.84 6.41
N LEU A 137 1.99 -8.36 6.93
CA LEU A 137 2.89 -7.47 6.19
C LEU A 137 4.03 -8.29 5.57
N ILE A 138 4.41 -7.93 4.35
CA ILE A 138 5.63 -8.40 3.69
C ILE A 138 6.57 -7.20 3.55
N LEU A 139 7.76 -7.30 4.14
CA LEU A 139 8.80 -6.27 4.02
C LEU A 139 9.63 -6.51 2.77
N CYS A 140 9.67 -5.53 1.86
CA CYS A 140 10.38 -5.63 0.60
C CYS A 140 11.77 -5.00 0.70
N CYS A 141 12.76 -5.69 0.14
CA CYS A 141 14.06 -5.12 -0.19
C CYS A 141 14.02 -4.44 -1.56
N MET A 142 14.79 -3.37 -1.74
CA MET A 142 14.85 -2.63 -3.00
C MET A 142 16.06 -3.07 -3.84
N ARG A 143 15.86 -3.18 -5.16
CA ARG A 143 16.93 -3.38 -6.12
C ARG A 143 17.70 -2.08 -6.39
N GLY A 144 18.90 -2.22 -6.85
CA GLY A 144 19.78 -1.12 -7.26
C GLY A 144 20.97 -0.94 -6.32
N ASP A 145 22.00 -0.31 -6.86
CA ASP A 145 23.24 -0.05 -6.14
C ASP A 145 23.00 0.92 -4.97
N GLY A 146 23.66 0.67 -3.85
CA GLY A 146 23.57 1.52 -2.66
C GLY A 146 22.43 1.16 -1.70
N ASN A 147 21.61 0.16 -2.00
CA ASN A 147 20.52 -0.29 -1.13
C ASN A 147 20.93 -1.40 -0.15
N GLU A 148 22.16 -1.88 -0.20
CA GLU A 148 22.61 -3.07 0.55
C GLU A 148 22.41 -2.91 2.05
N ALA A 149 22.84 -1.79 2.63
CA ALA A 149 22.72 -1.53 4.06
C ALA A 149 21.25 -1.44 4.49
N ALA A 150 20.42 -0.70 3.74
CA ALA A 150 19.00 -0.58 4.01
C ALA A 150 18.24 -1.92 3.87
N ASN A 151 18.63 -2.74 2.88
CA ASN A 151 18.08 -4.08 2.70
C ASN A 151 18.45 -5.02 3.85
N TYR A 152 19.69 -4.93 4.36
CA TYR A 152 20.08 -5.69 5.55
C TYR A 152 19.23 -5.33 6.76
N GLU A 153 19.00 -4.03 7.01
CA GLU A 153 18.12 -3.56 8.08
C GLU A 153 16.71 -4.12 7.90
N THR A 154 16.14 -4.04 6.67
CA THR A 154 14.82 -4.61 6.36
C THR A 154 14.75 -6.10 6.72
N VAL A 155 15.77 -6.89 6.36
CA VAL A 155 15.84 -8.33 6.67
C VAL A 155 15.93 -8.58 8.18
N GLU A 156 16.72 -7.79 8.91
CA GLU A 156 16.83 -7.93 10.37
C GLU A 156 15.51 -7.58 11.06
N LEU A 157 14.79 -6.56 10.58
CA LEU A 157 13.44 -6.23 11.08
C LEU A 157 12.44 -7.37 10.81
N ALA A 158 12.49 -7.98 9.63
CA ALA A 158 11.59 -9.08 9.27
C ALA A 158 11.82 -10.37 10.09
N LYS A 159 12.98 -10.53 10.74
CA LYS A 159 13.27 -11.65 11.64
C LYS A 159 12.68 -11.49 13.04
N LYS A 160 12.36 -10.25 13.43
CA LYS A 160 11.81 -9.98 14.76
C LYS A 160 10.32 -10.36 14.80
N GLU A 161 9.89 -10.94 15.88
CA GLU A 161 8.44 -11.05 16.13
C GLU A 161 7.84 -9.65 16.34
N PRO A 162 6.56 -9.42 15.96
CA PRO A 162 5.92 -8.10 16.14
C PRO A 162 5.96 -7.56 17.59
N THR A 163 6.15 -8.43 18.56
CA THR A 163 6.29 -8.08 19.99
C THR A 163 7.71 -7.68 20.39
N GLU A 164 8.68 -7.82 19.48
CA GLU A 164 10.10 -7.47 19.69
C GLU A 164 10.49 -6.15 19.02
N LEU A 165 9.57 -5.57 18.22
CA LEU A 165 9.65 -4.25 17.61
C LEU A 165 9.01 -3.22 18.54
#